data_cb0b8ae8f6d81573fb6ef1eca1e6376d
#
_entry.id   cb0b8ae8f6d81573fb6ef1eca1e6376d
#
_cell.length_a   1.000
_cell.length_b   1.000
_cell.length_c   1.000
_cell.angle_alpha   90.00
_cell.angle_beta   90.00
_cell.angle_gamma   90.00
#
_symmetry.space_group_name_H-M   'P 1'
#
loop_
_entity.id
_entity.type
_entity.pdbx_description
1 polymer ?
#
loop_
_entity_poly.entity_id
_entity_poly.type
_entity_poly.pdbx_seq_one_letter_code
_entity_poly.pdbx_strand_id
1 'polypeptide(L)'
;MREFARLYRELDASTSTTAKVAALRASLGTLSAEDAAWTVYLLAGGKPRQAVPTAVLRAAACEAAGIDDWLFEECYQVVGDLAETIAHVLPLDGVGATVHQRPEPAQPLTEGQVSGVLPMPALSSDDGLAAWMLQGLRPLRALPPAEQKARVRELWSGLQPEERFLLTKLVGGGFRVGMGKGLVQRAVAEFAGLQPNEVAQRMMGYTQGSTLPSATDWSRLVGSSQGDETLTQGRPYPFFLAQAVDPADEVRLEEVLGEVGNWLVEWKYDGIRAQLVRRGAGVWIWSRGEELITERFPEVVQAAMGLPEGTVLDGELLVMRDGHPAPFAQLQTRITRKVVSKALRERTPVAFMAYDLLERAGSDMRARPHEQRRQALEALLADGPFPLSPLVRAEDWPALRARREESRARGVEGFMLKHRSAAYGVGRRKVEGEGVVGWWKWKVEPMTIDAVLIYAQAGHGRRANLYTDYTFAVWSRTPRDQAEVQTVLEAIERREPPATDGLWLVPFAKAYSGLTDEEFTAVDRVIRRTTVEKFGPVRSVVPSLVFELGFEGIAVSTRHKSGVAVRFPRMLRLRSDKPLHEADTMDILRALSGQGIQTLAQAG
;
A
#
# COMPACT_ATOMS: atom_id res chain seq x y z
N MET A 1 7.97 -24.13 -12.59
CA MET A 1 8.30 -23.35 -11.34
C MET A 1 9.73 -22.84 -11.35
N ARG A 2 10.70 -23.66 -11.74
CA ARG A 2 12.15 -23.39 -11.73
C ARG A 2 12.56 -22.04 -12.33
N GLU A 3 12.09 -21.73 -13.55
CA GLU A 3 12.44 -20.48 -14.23
C GLU A 3 11.97 -19.24 -13.47
N PHE A 4 10.77 -19.28 -12.88
CA PHE A 4 10.26 -18.17 -12.09
C PHE A 4 10.99 -18.04 -10.73
N ALA A 5 11.39 -19.14 -10.11
CA ALA A 5 12.20 -19.11 -8.89
C ALA A 5 13.61 -18.53 -9.16
N ARG A 6 14.22 -18.87 -10.30
CA ARG A 6 15.48 -18.27 -10.74
C ARG A 6 15.35 -16.77 -10.92
N LEU A 7 14.34 -16.32 -11.67
CA LEU A 7 14.07 -14.90 -11.86
C LEU A 7 13.83 -14.17 -10.53
N TYR A 8 13.01 -14.76 -9.65
CA TYR A 8 12.76 -14.19 -8.32
C TYR A 8 14.06 -13.93 -7.56
N ARG A 9 14.95 -14.91 -7.52
CA ARG A 9 16.25 -14.83 -6.83
C ARG A 9 17.14 -13.73 -7.44
N GLU A 10 17.20 -13.62 -8.76
CA GLU A 10 17.96 -12.56 -9.45
C GLU A 10 17.41 -11.16 -9.11
N LEU A 11 16.10 -11.01 -9.08
CA LEU A 11 15.43 -9.75 -8.72
C LEU A 11 15.62 -9.39 -7.25
N ASP A 12 15.60 -10.38 -6.35
CA ASP A 12 15.75 -10.14 -4.91
C ASP A 12 17.21 -9.85 -4.54
N ALA A 13 18.17 -10.47 -5.20
CA ALA A 13 19.60 -10.26 -4.95
C ALA A 13 20.10 -8.88 -5.40
N SER A 14 19.43 -8.21 -6.34
CA SER A 14 19.88 -6.95 -6.90
C SER A 14 19.18 -5.74 -6.27
N THR A 15 19.93 -4.65 -6.00
CA THR A 15 19.39 -3.32 -5.69
C THR A 15 19.33 -2.42 -6.93
N SER A 16 20.06 -2.76 -8.01
CA SER A 16 20.11 -1.99 -9.24
C SER A 16 18.81 -2.11 -10.05
N THR A 17 18.16 -0.99 -10.30
CA THR A 17 16.94 -0.94 -11.14
C THR A 17 17.21 -1.38 -12.57
N THR A 18 18.38 -1.03 -13.13
CA THR A 18 18.77 -1.43 -14.49
C THR A 18 19.00 -2.94 -14.58
N ALA A 19 19.69 -3.54 -13.60
CA ALA A 19 19.89 -4.99 -13.54
C ALA A 19 18.56 -5.75 -13.44
N LYS A 20 17.62 -5.27 -12.62
CA LYS A 20 16.27 -5.86 -12.50
C LYS A 20 15.50 -5.82 -13.80
N VAL A 21 15.53 -4.70 -14.52
CA VAL A 21 14.88 -4.56 -15.83
C VAL A 21 15.50 -5.52 -16.84
N ALA A 22 16.83 -5.62 -16.88
CA ALA A 22 17.53 -6.53 -17.79
C ALA A 22 17.22 -8.01 -17.49
N ALA A 23 17.19 -8.42 -16.22
CA ALA A 23 16.84 -9.77 -15.79
C ALA A 23 15.42 -10.16 -16.21
N LEU A 24 14.44 -9.28 -15.95
CA LEU A 24 13.05 -9.55 -16.36
C LEU A 24 12.92 -9.60 -17.89
N ARG A 25 13.53 -8.66 -18.62
CA ARG A 25 13.51 -8.65 -20.08
C ARG A 25 14.08 -9.96 -20.67
N ALA A 26 15.20 -10.42 -20.15
CA ALA A 26 15.82 -11.68 -20.59
C ALA A 26 14.91 -12.89 -20.32
N SER A 27 14.32 -12.95 -19.12
CA SER A 27 13.39 -14.02 -18.75
C SER A 27 12.14 -14.03 -19.64
N LEU A 28 11.56 -12.87 -19.98
CA LEU A 28 10.38 -12.78 -20.87
C LEU A 28 10.65 -13.38 -22.26
N GLY A 29 11.90 -13.38 -22.72
CA GLY A 29 12.29 -13.98 -24.01
C GLY A 29 12.31 -15.51 -24.03
N THR A 30 12.29 -16.15 -22.86
CA THR A 30 12.37 -17.63 -22.72
C THR A 30 11.06 -18.26 -22.23
N LEU A 31 10.16 -17.46 -21.66
CA LEU A 31 8.89 -17.93 -21.11
C LEU A 31 7.83 -18.15 -22.19
N SER A 32 6.92 -19.11 -21.95
CA SER A 32 5.68 -19.22 -22.72
C SER A 32 4.82 -17.96 -22.53
N ALA A 33 3.89 -17.70 -23.44
CA ALA A 33 2.99 -16.56 -23.36
C ALA A 33 2.15 -16.57 -22.05
N GLU A 34 1.70 -17.74 -21.63
CA GLU A 34 0.99 -17.92 -20.36
C GLU A 34 1.87 -17.61 -19.15
N ASP A 35 3.10 -18.12 -19.14
CA ASP A 35 4.03 -17.89 -18.04
C ASP A 35 4.48 -16.43 -17.96
N ALA A 36 4.69 -15.79 -19.11
CA ALA A 36 4.99 -14.38 -19.20
C ALA A 36 3.83 -13.53 -18.66
N ALA A 37 2.58 -13.86 -19.00
CA ALA A 37 1.40 -13.21 -18.48
C ALA A 37 1.34 -13.27 -16.94
N TRP A 38 1.51 -14.46 -16.36
CA TRP A 38 1.51 -14.65 -14.92
C TRP A 38 2.71 -13.98 -14.24
N THR A 39 3.89 -14.04 -14.83
CA THR A 39 5.10 -13.39 -14.33
C THR A 39 4.89 -11.88 -14.23
N VAL A 40 4.42 -11.25 -15.30
CA VAL A 40 4.12 -9.81 -15.33
C VAL A 40 3.02 -9.46 -14.33
N TYR A 41 1.96 -10.26 -14.24
CA TYR A 41 0.88 -10.06 -13.27
C TYR A 41 1.41 -10.01 -11.82
N LEU A 42 2.17 -11.02 -11.40
CA LEU A 42 2.69 -11.11 -10.04
C LEU A 42 3.70 -10.00 -9.74
N LEU A 43 4.63 -9.73 -10.64
CA LEU A 43 5.67 -8.71 -10.46
C LEU A 43 5.10 -7.28 -10.50
N ALA A 44 4.03 -7.04 -11.26
CA ALA A 44 3.33 -5.75 -11.28
C ALA A 44 2.44 -5.51 -10.05
N GLY A 45 2.43 -6.41 -9.07
CA GLY A 45 1.69 -6.29 -7.83
C GLY A 45 0.33 -6.99 -7.82
N GLY A 46 0.05 -7.83 -8.82
CA GLY A 46 -1.10 -8.74 -8.81
C GLY A 46 -1.02 -9.68 -7.61
N LYS A 47 -2.13 -9.81 -6.89
CA LYS A 47 -2.20 -10.64 -5.67
C LYS A 47 -3.10 -11.84 -5.93
N PRO A 48 -2.54 -13.03 -6.04
CA PRO A 48 -3.36 -14.22 -5.97
C PRO A 48 -4.03 -14.24 -4.60
N ARG A 49 -5.31 -14.59 -4.56
CA ARG A 49 -5.99 -14.77 -3.27
C ARG A 49 -5.31 -15.91 -2.52
N GLN A 50 -5.13 -15.77 -1.21
CA GLN A 50 -4.65 -16.84 -0.35
C GLN A 50 -5.38 -18.16 -0.65
N ALA A 51 -4.64 -19.21 -0.96
CA ALA A 51 -5.20 -20.52 -1.31
C ALA A 51 -5.38 -21.41 -0.09
N VAL A 52 -4.46 -21.32 0.88
CA VAL A 52 -4.44 -22.13 2.11
C VAL A 52 -4.21 -21.23 3.32
N PRO A 53 -4.98 -21.41 4.41
CA PRO A 53 -4.77 -20.67 5.66
C PRO A 53 -3.36 -20.90 6.24
N THR A 54 -2.80 -19.88 6.87
CA THR A 54 -1.46 -19.93 7.49
C THR A 54 -1.33 -21.06 8.52
N ALA A 55 -2.37 -21.32 9.32
CA ALA A 55 -2.39 -22.40 10.29
C ALA A 55 -2.26 -23.79 9.63
N VAL A 56 -2.88 -23.99 8.46
CA VAL A 56 -2.78 -25.23 7.69
C VAL A 56 -1.39 -25.39 7.10
N LEU A 57 -0.78 -24.33 6.57
CA LEU A 57 0.60 -24.34 6.07
C LEU A 57 1.60 -24.71 7.17
N ARG A 58 1.43 -24.11 8.36
CA ARG A 58 2.27 -24.40 9.52
C ARG A 58 2.13 -25.88 9.94
N ALA A 59 0.92 -26.37 10.11
CA ALA A 59 0.66 -27.78 10.46
C ALA A 59 1.22 -28.74 9.40
N ALA A 60 1.09 -28.42 8.11
CA ALA A 60 1.69 -29.21 7.03
C ALA A 60 3.22 -29.26 7.12
N ALA A 61 3.85 -28.14 7.45
CA ALA A 61 5.32 -28.06 7.59
C ALA A 61 5.83 -28.83 8.80
N CYS A 62 5.18 -28.71 9.97
CA CYS A 62 5.52 -29.46 11.16
C CYS A 62 5.46 -30.98 10.92
N GLU A 63 4.38 -31.47 10.29
CA GLU A 63 4.24 -32.86 9.94
C GLU A 63 5.28 -33.34 8.92
N ALA A 64 5.55 -32.55 7.89
CA ALA A 64 6.52 -32.90 6.86
C ALA A 64 7.97 -32.90 7.39
N ALA A 65 8.27 -32.01 8.33
CA ALA A 65 9.58 -31.91 8.98
C ALA A 65 9.75 -32.85 10.20
N GLY A 66 8.67 -33.44 10.71
CA GLY A 66 8.69 -34.27 11.92
C GLY A 66 9.05 -33.46 13.18
N ILE A 67 8.64 -32.19 13.25
CA ILE A 67 8.92 -31.30 14.39
C ILE A 67 7.64 -30.85 15.08
N ASP A 68 7.74 -30.58 16.38
CA ASP A 68 6.65 -30.03 17.16
C ASP A 68 6.39 -28.55 16.84
N ASP A 69 5.15 -28.12 17.08
CA ASP A 69 4.70 -26.76 16.80
C ASP A 69 5.49 -25.67 17.55
N TRP A 70 5.92 -25.98 18.80
CA TRP A 70 6.75 -25.04 19.58
C TRP A 70 8.13 -24.82 18.93
N LEU A 71 8.75 -25.88 18.37
CA LEU A 71 10.06 -25.78 17.72
C LEU A 71 9.94 -25.03 16.39
N PHE A 72 8.86 -25.27 15.64
CA PHE A 72 8.56 -24.46 14.44
C PHE A 72 8.41 -22.98 14.79
N GLU A 73 7.73 -22.66 15.91
CA GLU A 73 7.57 -21.27 16.36
C GLU A 73 8.91 -20.61 16.69
N GLU A 74 9.81 -21.31 17.38
CA GLU A 74 11.17 -20.82 17.65
C GLU A 74 11.94 -20.56 16.34
N CYS A 75 11.87 -21.46 15.36
CA CYS A 75 12.46 -21.26 14.04
C CYS A 75 11.86 -20.05 13.34
N TYR A 76 10.54 -19.90 13.40
CA TYR A 76 9.83 -18.77 12.78
C TYR A 76 10.21 -17.43 13.42
N GLN A 77 10.41 -17.40 14.73
CA GLN A 77 10.84 -16.18 15.43
C GLN A 77 12.27 -15.75 15.05
N VAL A 78 13.14 -16.71 14.74
CA VAL A 78 14.51 -16.43 14.31
C VAL A 78 14.54 -15.95 12.85
N VAL A 79 13.80 -16.62 11.97
CA VAL A 79 13.76 -16.33 10.52
C VAL A 79 12.89 -15.11 10.20
N GLY A 80 11.77 -14.95 10.90
CA GLY A 80 10.85 -13.81 10.72
C GLY A 80 9.95 -13.87 9.49
N ASP A 81 10.05 -14.93 8.67
CA ASP A 81 9.24 -15.14 7.48
C ASP A 81 8.74 -16.57 7.39
N LEU A 82 7.41 -16.74 7.29
CA LEU A 82 6.80 -18.07 7.30
C LEU A 82 7.26 -18.95 6.13
N ALA A 83 7.34 -18.40 4.92
CA ALA A 83 7.71 -19.19 3.75
C ALA A 83 9.18 -19.60 3.78
N GLU A 84 10.04 -18.72 4.26
CA GLU A 84 11.46 -19.00 4.46
C GLU A 84 11.66 -20.03 5.57
N THR A 85 10.96 -19.90 6.70
CA THR A 85 10.96 -20.89 7.77
C THR A 85 10.53 -22.27 7.25
N ILE A 86 9.43 -22.35 6.52
CA ILE A 86 8.95 -23.61 5.92
C ILE A 86 9.99 -24.20 4.97
N ALA A 87 10.59 -23.38 4.10
CA ALA A 87 11.60 -23.84 3.16
C ALA A 87 12.86 -24.43 3.86
N HIS A 88 13.21 -23.87 5.02
CA HIS A 88 14.37 -24.33 5.81
C HIS A 88 14.10 -25.58 6.66
N VAL A 89 12.90 -25.72 7.24
CA VAL A 89 12.60 -26.87 8.10
C VAL A 89 12.24 -28.12 7.31
N LEU A 90 11.78 -27.99 6.06
CA LEU A 90 11.45 -29.13 5.22
C LEU A 90 12.71 -29.91 4.83
N PRO A 91 12.70 -31.25 4.92
CA PRO A 91 13.85 -32.07 4.57
C PRO A 91 14.25 -31.91 3.10
N LEU A 92 15.55 -31.95 2.84
CA LEU A 92 16.09 -32.05 1.49
C LEU A 92 15.92 -33.50 1.02
N ASP A 93 15.26 -33.73 -0.09
CA ASP A 93 15.11 -35.07 -0.66
C ASP A 93 16.47 -35.66 -0.98
N GLY A 94 16.82 -36.76 -0.37
CA GLY A 94 18.07 -37.50 -0.59
C GLY A 94 19.00 -37.69 0.60
N VAL A 95 18.76 -37.04 1.74
CA VAL A 95 19.47 -37.37 2.98
C VAL A 95 18.56 -38.23 3.84
N GLY A 96 18.93 -39.51 4.01
CA GLY A 96 18.14 -40.55 4.62
C GLY A 96 17.49 -40.16 5.94
N ALA A 97 16.22 -40.21 5.96
CA ALA A 97 15.43 -40.24 7.18
C ALA A 97 15.57 -41.64 7.81
N THR A 98 16.65 -41.85 8.56
CA THR A 98 16.73 -42.91 9.58
C THR A 98 16.40 -42.28 10.92
N VAL A 99 15.15 -42.11 11.24
CA VAL A 99 14.71 -42.08 12.63
C VAL A 99 13.39 -42.85 12.72
N HIS A 100 13.52 -43.97 13.40
CA HIS A 100 12.53 -44.83 14.00
C HIS A 100 11.15 -44.24 14.23
N GLN A 101 10.18 -44.63 13.39
CA GLN A 101 8.94 -45.25 13.84
C GLN A 101 8.29 -45.88 12.60
N ARG A 102 8.21 -47.22 12.63
CA ARG A 102 7.46 -48.01 11.67
C ARG A 102 5.99 -47.50 11.69
N PRO A 103 5.44 -47.05 10.58
CA PRO A 103 3.97 -46.85 10.55
C PRO A 103 3.34 -48.22 10.68
N GLU A 104 2.37 -48.36 11.58
CA GLU A 104 1.48 -49.51 11.58
C GLU A 104 0.88 -49.68 10.18
N PRO A 105 0.73 -50.91 9.71
CA PRO A 105 0.13 -51.16 8.40
C PRO A 105 -1.28 -50.56 8.38
N ALA A 106 -1.49 -49.63 7.49
CA ALA A 106 -2.80 -49.07 7.24
C ALA A 106 -3.78 -50.22 6.91
N GLN A 107 -4.87 -50.30 7.66
CA GLN A 107 -5.95 -51.22 7.36
C GLN A 107 -6.46 -50.91 5.95
N PRO A 108 -6.76 -51.93 5.11
CA PRO A 108 -7.31 -51.70 3.77
C PRO A 108 -8.64 -50.97 3.90
N LEU A 109 -8.70 -49.81 3.27
CA LEU A 109 -9.95 -49.02 3.16
C LEU A 109 -10.98 -49.88 2.45
N THR A 110 -12.11 -50.13 3.09
CA THR A 110 -13.28 -50.80 2.52
C THR A 110 -13.76 -50.00 1.31
N GLU A 111 -14.00 -50.70 0.20
CA GLU A 111 -14.60 -50.18 -1.01
C GLU A 111 -15.97 -49.55 -0.67
N GLY A 112 -16.06 -48.22 -0.71
CA GLY A 112 -17.33 -47.53 -0.45
C GLY A 112 -17.27 -46.00 -0.33
N GLN A 113 -16.12 -45.36 -0.33
CA GLN A 113 -16.02 -43.91 -0.32
C GLN A 113 -15.14 -43.37 -1.45
N VAL A 114 -15.61 -43.50 -2.67
CA VAL A 114 -15.08 -42.72 -3.80
C VAL A 114 -15.73 -41.33 -3.71
N SER A 115 -15.09 -40.44 -2.97
CA SER A 115 -15.32 -39.00 -3.10
C SER A 115 -15.00 -38.62 -4.54
N GLY A 116 -15.93 -38.02 -5.27
CA GLY A 116 -15.85 -37.69 -6.69
C GLY A 116 -14.90 -36.53 -7.02
N VAL A 117 -13.74 -36.47 -6.35
CA VAL A 117 -12.69 -35.50 -6.66
C VAL A 117 -11.80 -36.13 -7.73
N LEU A 118 -11.82 -35.58 -8.92
CA LEU A 118 -10.89 -35.94 -9.99
C LEU A 118 -9.45 -35.85 -9.48
N PRO A 119 -8.56 -36.82 -9.80
CA PRO A 119 -7.18 -36.78 -9.37
C PRO A 119 -6.53 -35.51 -9.90
N MET A 120 -5.96 -34.73 -9.00
CA MET A 120 -5.24 -33.51 -9.37
C MET A 120 -3.92 -33.90 -10.07
N PRO A 121 -3.52 -33.17 -11.14
CA PRO A 121 -2.31 -33.51 -11.87
C PRO A 121 -1.07 -33.41 -10.98
N ALA A 122 -0.12 -34.32 -11.17
CA ALA A 122 1.21 -34.22 -10.62
C ALA A 122 1.95 -33.09 -11.33
N LEU A 123 2.49 -32.14 -10.58
CA LEU A 123 3.29 -31.02 -11.09
C LEU A 123 4.75 -31.24 -10.73
N SER A 124 5.62 -30.92 -11.68
CA SER A 124 7.09 -30.98 -11.55
C SER A 124 7.71 -29.58 -11.53
N SER A 125 8.95 -29.48 -11.10
CA SER A 125 9.72 -28.23 -11.14
C SER A 125 9.81 -27.63 -12.54
N ASP A 126 9.75 -28.44 -13.59
CA ASP A 126 9.87 -28.03 -14.99
C ASP A 126 8.55 -27.48 -15.55
N ASP A 127 7.42 -27.74 -14.90
CA ASP A 127 6.14 -27.14 -15.29
C ASP A 127 6.18 -25.63 -15.10
N GLY A 128 5.55 -24.93 -16.06
CA GLY A 128 5.49 -23.46 -16.11
C GLY A 128 4.72 -22.85 -14.94
N LEU A 129 4.95 -21.57 -14.69
CA LEU A 129 4.27 -20.82 -13.63
C LEU A 129 2.75 -20.86 -13.77
N ALA A 130 2.23 -20.74 -14.99
CA ALA A 130 0.80 -20.80 -15.29
C ALA A 130 0.18 -22.13 -14.86
N ALA A 131 0.83 -23.25 -15.15
CA ALA A 131 0.38 -24.57 -14.72
C ALA A 131 0.32 -24.66 -13.19
N TRP A 132 1.34 -24.21 -12.48
CA TRP A 132 1.36 -24.16 -11.02
C TRP A 132 0.24 -23.29 -10.43
N MET A 133 -0.02 -22.12 -11.02
CA MET A 133 -1.10 -21.23 -10.56
C MET A 133 -2.48 -21.83 -10.80
N LEU A 134 -2.71 -22.43 -11.96
CA LEU A 134 -4.05 -22.89 -12.39
C LEU A 134 -4.37 -24.30 -11.87
N GLN A 135 -3.41 -25.21 -11.92
CA GLN A 135 -3.62 -26.63 -11.60
C GLN A 135 -3.11 -27.00 -10.19
N GLY A 136 -2.10 -26.29 -9.69
CA GLY A 136 -1.55 -26.50 -8.34
C GLY A 136 -2.27 -25.69 -7.27
N LEU A 137 -2.27 -24.36 -7.39
CA LEU A 137 -2.73 -23.47 -6.30
C LEU A 137 -4.24 -23.23 -6.30
N ARG A 138 -4.83 -22.98 -7.46
CA ARG A 138 -6.23 -22.60 -7.55
C ARG A 138 -7.18 -23.66 -6.96
N PRO A 139 -7.01 -24.96 -7.23
CA PRO A 139 -7.89 -26.00 -6.69
C PRO A 139 -7.81 -26.13 -5.17
N LEU A 140 -6.68 -25.80 -4.53
CA LEU A 140 -6.50 -25.89 -3.08
C LEU A 140 -7.61 -25.18 -2.28
N ARG A 141 -8.18 -24.11 -2.82
CA ARG A 141 -9.21 -23.33 -2.12
C ARG A 141 -10.52 -24.08 -1.89
N ALA A 142 -10.84 -25.04 -2.75
CA ALA A 142 -12.06 -25.81 -2.66
C ALA A 142 -11.92 -27.03 -1.74
N LEU A 143 -10.68 -27.36 -1.34
CA LEU A 143 -10.40 -28.53 -0.51
C LEU A 143 -10.64 -28.26 0.98
N PRO A 144 -11.11 -29.24 1.74
CA PRO A 144 -11.11 -29.21 3.20
C PRO A 144 -9.69 -29.07 3.77
N PRO A 145 -9.50 -28.52 5.00
CA PRO A 145 -8.19 -28.29 5.58
C PRO A 145 -7.27 -29.51 5.62
N ALA A 146 -7.78 -30.71 5.88
CA ALA A 146 -7.00 -31.95 5.90
C ALA A 146 -6.44 -32.30 4.50
N GLU A 147 -7.26 -32.15 3.46
CA GLU A 147 -6.85 -32.40 2.08
C GLU A 147 -5.91 -31.28 1.58
N GLN A 148 -6.17 -30.01 1.95
CA GLN A 148 -5.23 -28.91 1.70
C GLN A 148 -3.83 -29.24 2.24
N LYS A 149 -3.76 -29.71 3.48
CA LYS A 149 -2.53 -30.08 4.16
C LYS A 149 -1.78 -31.20 3.41
N ALA A 150 -2.47 -32.27 3.07
CA ALA A 150 -1.90 -33.38 2.32
C ALA A 150 -1.37 -32.95 0.95
N ARG A 151 -2.17 -32.17 0.20
CA ARG A 151 -1.79 -31.70 -1.13
C ARG A 151 -0.62 -30.72 -1.11
N VAL A 152 -0.57 -29.82 -0.15
CA VAL A 152 0.56 -28.89 0.00
C VAL A 152 1.85 -29.64 0.27
N ARG A 153 1.85 -30.68 1.11
CA ARG A 153 3.01 -31.54 1.36
C ARG A 153 3.48 -32.25 0.07
N GLU A 154 2.54 -32.79 -0.69
CA GLU A 154 2.84 -33.39 -1.99
C GLU A 154 3.48 -32.37 -2.96
N LEU A 155 2.94 -31.15 -3.05
CA LEU A 155 3.49 -30.10 -3.90
C LEU A 155 4.91 -29.67 -3.47
N TRP A 156 5.21 -29.68 -2.17
CA TRP A 156 6.56 -29.37 -1.67
C TRP A 156 7.57 -30.48 -1.94
N SER A 157 7.15 -31.76 -1.94
CA SER A 157 8.07 -32.91 -2.04
C SER A 157 8.85 -32.93 -3.35
N GLY A 158 8.28 -32.46 -4.44
CA GLY A 158 8.91 -32.42 -5.77
C GLY A 158 9.73 -31.14 -6.06
N LEU A 159 9.91 -30.24 -5.08
CA LEU A 159 10.52 -28.93 -5.29
C LEU A 159 11.83 -28.75 -4.51
N GLN A 160 12.75 -27.95 -5.08
CA GLN A 160 13.95 -27.48 -4.39
C GLN A 160 13.62 -26.40 -3.33
N PRO A 161 14.46 -26.12 -2.35
CA PRO A 161 14.16 -25.16 -1.27
C PRO A 161 13.72 -23.78 -1.75
N GLU A 162 14.36 -23.24 -2.78
CA GLU A 162 14.00 -21.93 -3.35
C GLU A 162 12.62 -21.96 -4.02
N GLU A 163 12.27 -23.05 -4.64
CA GLU A 163 10.97 -23.26 -5.26
C GLU A 163 9.88 -23.46 -4.21
N ARG A 164 10.18 -24.19 -3.12
CA ARG A 164 9.29 -24.36 -1.96
C ARG A 164 8.98 -23.02 -1.29
N PHE A 165 10.01 -22.19 -1.10
CA PHE A 165 9.86 -20.84 -0.58
C PHE A 165 8.89 -20.04 -1.45
N LEU A 166 9.13 -20.01 -2.76
CA LEU A 166 8.31 -19.26 -3.69
C LEU A 166 6.87 -19.77 -3.75
N LEU A 167 6.68 -21.09 -3.84
CA LEU A 167 5.36 -21.71 -3.82
C LEU A 167 4.60 -21.34 -2.54
N THR A 168 5.25 -21.38 -1.39
CA THR A 168 4.64 -21.05 -0.10
C THR A 168 4.22 -19.56 -0.05
N LYS A 169 5.02 -18.66 -0.61
CA LYS A 169 4.64 -17.24 -0.79
C LYS A 169 3.40 -17.08 -1.65
N LEU A 170 3.30 -17.81 -2.75
CA LEU A 170 2.16 -17.75 -3.66
C LEU A 170 0.90 -18.34 -3.02
N VAL A 171 1.01 -19.49 -2.35
CA VAL A 171 -0.09 -20.16 -1.65
C VAL A 171 -0.64 -19.30 -0.51
N GLY A 172 0.26 -18.67 0.25
CA GLY A 172 -0.07 -17.78 1.37
C GLY A 172 -0.57 -16.39 0.95
N GLY A 173 -0.49 -16.05 -0.35
CA GLY A 173 -0.88 -14.72 -0.85
C GLY A 173 0.09 -13.59 -0.48
N GLY A 174 1.26 -13.94 0.06
CA GLY A 174 2.28 -12.99 0.55
C GLY A 174 3.39 -12.67 -0.44
N PHE A 175 3.19 -12.90 -1.74
CA PHE A 175 4.22 -12.66 -2.75
C PHE A 175 4.60 -11.18 -2.84
N ARG A 176 5.88 -10.90 -2.66
CA ARG A 176 6.51 -9.60 -2.91
C ARG A 176 7.96 -9.82 -3.31
N VAL A 177 8.40 -9.10 -4.33
CA VAL A 177 9.81 -8.97 -4.72
C VAL A 177 10.06 -7.48 -4.94
N GLY A 178 11.19 -6.97 -4.54
CA GLY A 178 11.51 -5.54 -4.56
C GLY A 178 11.55 -4.92 -5.99
N MET A 179 10.49 -5.17 -6.79
CA MET A 179 10.29 -4.65 -8.14
C MET A 179 8.98 -3.88 -8.20
N GLY A 180 9.08 -2.58 -8.47
CA GLY A 180 7.91 -1.71 -8.62
C GLY A 180 7.28 -1.86 -10.00
N LYS A 181 5.96 -1.62 -10.11
CA LYS A 181 5.20 -1.70 -11.37
C LYS A 181 5.86 -0.93 -12.53
N GLY A 182 6.43 0.25 -12.28
CA GLY A 182 7.13 1.04 -13.30
C GLY A 182 8.35 0.34 -13.90
N LEU A 183 9.08 -0.49 -13.11
CA LEU A 183 10.20 -1.29 -13.63
C LEU A 183 9.70 -2.45 -14.49
N VAL A 184 8.56 -3.06 -14.13
CA VAL A 184 7.91 -4.10 -14.94
C VAL A 184 7.47 -3.51 -16.28
N GLN A 185 6.82 -2.36 -16.27
CA GLN A 185 6.41 -1.62 -17.46
C GLN A 185 7.60 -1.34 -18.38
N ARG A 186 8.70 -0.86 -17.82
CA ARG A 186 9.93 -0.61 -18.57
C ARG A 186 10.51 -1.89 -19.17
N ALA A 187 10.58 -2.98 -18.43
CA ALA A 187 11.10 -4.25 -18.91
C ALA A 187 10.26 -4.81 -20.07
N VAL A 188 8.92 -4.75 -19.95
CA VAL A 188 8.00 -5.16 -21.01
C VAL A 188 8.12 -4.26 -22.24
N ALA A 189 8.27 -2.95 -22.06
CA ALA A 189 8.46 -2.00 -23.14
C ALA A 189 9.77 -2.27 -23.91
N GLU A 190 10.88 -2.46 -23.18
CA GLU A 190 12.17 -2.81 -23.79
C GLU A 190 12.14 -4.18 -24.48
N PHE A 191 11.37 -5.14 -23.98
CA PHE A 191 11.17 -6.45 -24.60
C PHE A 191 10.38 -6.35 -25.91
N ALA A 192 9.28 -5.58 -25.88
CA ALA A 192 8.33 -5.49 -27.01
C ALA A 192 8.71 -4.40 -28.05
N GLY A 193 9.75 -3.59 -27.80
CA GLY A 193 10.09 -2.45 -28.66
C GLY A 193 9.05 -1.32 -28.61
N LEU A 194 8.32 -1.19 -27.48
CA LEU A 194 7.26 -0.21 -27.27
C LEU A 194 7.73 0.94 -26.38
N GLN A 195 6.97 2.04 -26.35
CA GLN A 195 7.22 3.11 -25.39
C GLN A 195 6.70 2.70 -24.00
N PRO A 196 7.40 3.07 -22.89
CA PRO A 196 6.97 2.73 -21.54
C PRO A 196 5.58 3.25 -21.17
N ASN A 197 5.17 4.41 -21.67
CA ASN A 197 3.84 4.98 -21.46
C ASN A 197 2.73 4.19 -22.16
N GLU A 198 3.02 3.60 -23.30
CA GLU A 198 2.10 2.72 -24.03
C GLU A 198 1.86 1.41 -23.25
N VAL A 199 2.94 0.79 -22.77
CA VAL A 199 2.83 -0.39 -21.91
C VAL A 199 2.13 -0.05 -20.60
N ALA A 200 2.40 1.11 -20.00
CA ALA A 200 1.71 1.58 -18.81
C ALA A 200 0.19 1.66 -19.04
N GLN A 201 -0.24 2.18 -20.17
CA GLN A 201 -1.66 2.25 -20.53
C GLN A 201 -2.27 0.85 -20.73
N ARG A 202 -1.57 -0.04 -21.46
CA ARG A 202 -2.03 -1.42 -21.70
C ARG A 202 -2.10 -2.25 -20.43
N MET A 203 -1.26 -1.94 -19.44
CA MET A 203 -1.26 -2.58 -18.12
C MET A 203 -2.32 -2.03 -17.17
N MET A 204 -3.10 -1.02 -17.54
CA MET A 204 -4.18 -0.51 -16.69
C MET A 204 -5.25 -1.59 -16.51
N GLY A 205 -5.59 -1.86 -15.24
CA GLY A 205 -6.49 -2.95 -14.89
C GLY A 205 -5.92 -4.37 -15.02
N TYR A 206 -4.70 -4.56 -15.51
CA TYR A 206 -4.09 -5.87 -15.71
C TYR A 206 -3.95 -6.70 -14.42
N THR A 207 -3.65 -6.03 -13.30
CA THR A 207 -3.50 -6.67 -11.98
C THR A 207 -4.78 -6.67 -11.16
N GLN A 208 -5.85 -6.14 -11.72
CA GLN A 208 -7.15 -6.04 -11.05
C GLN A 208 -8.16 -6.88 -11.83
N GLY A 209 -8.96 -7.59 -11.13
CA GLY A 209 -10.08 -8.26 -11.73
C GLY A 209 -10.25 -9.70 -11.31
N SER A 210 -11.42 -10.21 -11.61
CA SER A 210 -11.77 -11.62 -11.46
C SER A 210 -11.17 -12.52 -12.55
N THR A 211 -10.62 -11.92 -13.62
CA THR A 211 -10.00 -12.63 -14.73
C THR A 211 -8.55 -12.96 -14.44
N LEU A 212 -8.17 -14.19 -14.69
CA LEU A 212 -6.80 -14.67 -14.55
C LEU A 212 -5.98 -14.25 -15.76
N PRO A 213 -4.66 -13.97 -15.62
CA PRO A 213 -3.79 -13.67 -16.74
C PRO A 213 -3.77 -14.82 -17.76
N SER A 214 -3.77 -14.48 -19.04
CA SER A 214 -3.79 -15.43 -20.14
C SER A 214 -2.77 -15.07 -21.23
N ALA A 215 -2.47 -16.03 -22.13
CA ALA A 215 -1.64 -15.78 -23.31
C ALA A 215 -2.21 -14.63 -24.18
N THR A 216 -3.53 -14.51 -24.26
CA THR A 216 -4.18 -13.41 -24.97
C THR A 216 -3.87 -12.06 -24.33
N ASP A 217 -3.86 -11.97 -22.99
CA ASP A 217 -3.52 -10.74 -22.28
C ASP A 217 -2.05 -10.36 -22.50
N TRP A 218 -1.16 -11.37 -22.53
CA TRP A 218 0.23 -11.15 -22.89
C TRP A 218 0.36 -10.62 -24.34
N SER A 219 -0.30 -11.26 -25.30
CA SER A 219 -0.27 -10.83 -26.69
C SER A 219 -0.78 -9.41 -26.89
N ARG A 220 -1.81 -9.00 -26.14
CA ARG A 220 -2.29 -7.62 -26.12
C ARG A 220 -1.29 -6.65 -25.52
N LEU A 221 -0.56 -7.10 -24.51
CA LEU A 221 0.41 -6.26 -23.82
C LEU A 221 1.61 -5.93 -24.69
N VAL A 222 2.10 -6.90 -25.50
CA VAL A 222 3.32 -6.78 -26.30
C VAL A 222 3.05 -6.60 -27.80
N GLY A 223 1.83 -6.81 -28.27
CA GLY A 223 1.47 -6.75 -29.69
C GLY A 223 1.59 -5.35 -30.30
N SER A 224 1.67 -5.26 -31.62
CA SER A 224 1.60 -3.99 -32.35
C SER A 224 0.21 -3.37 -32.21
N SER A 225 0.12 -2.02 -32.21
CA SER A 225 -1.07 -1.22 -31.90
C SER A 225 -2.23 -1.32 -32.91
N GLN A 226 -2.39 -2.40 -33.65
CA GLN A 226 -3.49 -2.53 -34.63
C GLN A 226 -4.67 -3.32 -34.01
N GLY A 227 -5.72 -2.56 -33.63
CA GLY A 227 -7.10 -2.99 -33.74
C GLY A 227 -7.69 -3.83 -32.60
N ASP A 228 -7.97 -3.23 -31.46
CA ASP A 228 -9.14 -3.61 -30.65
C ASP A 228 -9.68 -2.39 -29.89
N GLU A 229 -10.47 -1.57 -30.58
CA GLU A 229 -11.07 -0.33 -30.04
C GLU A 229 -12.01 -0.61 -28.87
N THR A 230 -12.66 -1.77 -28.85
CA THR A 230 -13.64 -2.09 -27.80
C THR A 230 -13.02 -2.33 -26.42
N LEU A 231 -11.77 -2.80 -26.37
CA LEU A 231 -11.07 -3.07 -25.09
C LEU A 231 -10.42 -1.82 -24.48
N THR A 232 -10.28 -0.75 -25.25
CA THR A 232 -9.70 0.51 -24.80
C THR A 232 -10.73 1.48 -24.24
N GLN A 233 -12.02 1.31 -24.57
CA GLN A 233 -13.07 2.27 -24.22
C GLN A 233 -13.14 2.61 -22.73
N GLY A 234 -13.03 1.64 -21.84
CA GLY A 234 -13.11 1.86 -20.39
C GLY A 234 -11.79 2.18 -19.71
N ARG A 235 -10.66 2.24 -20.39
CA ARG A 235 -9.33 2.39 -19.75
C ARG A 235 -8.99 3.84 -19.44
N PRO A 236 -8.46 4.12 -18.23
CA PRO A 236 -7.95 5.43 -17.87
C PRO A 236 -6.58 5.68 -18.52
N TYR A 237 -6.11 6.90 -18.44
CA TYR A 237 -4.72 7.25 -18.71
C TYR A 237 -3.84 6.99 -17.47
N PRO A 238 -2.53 6.69 -17.66
CA PRO A 238 -1.61 6.60 -16.52
C PRO A 238 -1.60 7.90 -15.72
N PHE A 239 -1.65 7.79 -14.38
CA PHE A 239 -1.72 8.96 -13.51
C PHE A 239 -0.40 9.74 -13.47
N PHE A 240 -0.48 11.04 -13.58
CA PHE A 240 0.65 11.94 -13.32
C PHE A 240 0.75 12.23 -11.82
N LEU A 241 1.95 12.06 -11.23
CA LEU A 241 2.16 12.19 -9.78
C LEU A 241 2.97 13.45 -9.46
N ALA A 242 2.42 14.28 -8.60
CA ALA A 242 3.08 15.49 -8.13
C ALA A 242 4.34 15.20 -7.30
N GLN A 243 5.36 16.03 -7.46
CA GLN A 243 6.52 16.11 -6.58
C GLN A 243 6.12 16.75 -5.24
N ALA A 244 6.91 16.55 -4.20
CA ALA A 244 6.70 17.27 -2.95
C ALA A 244 7.60 18.51 -2.92
N VAL A 245 7.09 19.61 -2.42
CA VAL A 245 7.91 20.73 -1.98
C VAL A 245 8.71 20.26 -0.78
N ASP A 246 10.02 20.46 -0.79
CA ASP A 246 10.87 20.16 0.35
C ASP A 246 10.61 21.20 1.45
N PRO A 247 10.42 20.83 2.72
CA PRO A 247 10.28 21.80 3.80
C PRO A 247 11.42 22.80 3.89
N ALA A 248 12.64 22.39 3.55
CA ALA A 248 13.80 23.28 3.53
C ALA A 248 13.72 24.37 2.44
N ASP A 249 12.95 24.14 1.39
CA ASP A 249 12.77 25.08 0.29
C ASP A 249 11.56 26.02 0.48
N GLU A 250 10.75 25.83 1.51
CA GLU A 250 9.53 26.62 1.72
C GLU A 250 9.77 28.13 1.89
N VAL A 251 10.95 28.53 2.37
CA VAL A 251 11.31 29.95 2.54
C VAL A 251 11.82 30.60 1.26
N ARG A 252 12.18 29.81 0.25
CA ARG A 252 12.77 30.25 -1.01
C ARG A 252 12.06 29.68 -2.24
N LEU A 253 10.75 29.57 -2.19
CA LEU A 253 9.95 28.99 -3.27
C LEU A 253 10.12 29.72 -4.60
N GLU A 254 10.35 31.02 -4.60
CA GLU A 254 10.58 31.80 -5.80
C GLU A 254 11.89 31.40 -6.50
N GLU A 255 12.96 31.08 -5.73
CA GLU A 255 14.21 30.58 -6.28
C GLU A 255 14.06 29.17 -6.86
N VAL A 256 13.25 28.32 -6.21
CA VAL A 256 13.09 26.90 -6.56
C VAL A 256 12.04 26.69 -7.65
N LEU A 257 10.91 27.40 -7.58
CA LEU A 257 9.74 27.22 -8.44
C LEU A 257 9.52 28.38 -9.42
N GLY A 258 10.27 29.48 -9.30
CA GLY A 258 10.08 30.68 -10.08
C GLY A 258 8.86 31.50 -9.63
N GLU A 259 8.39 32.40 -10.49
CA GLU A 259 7.28 33.32 -10.19
C GLU A 259 5.98 32.57 -9.90
N VAL A 260 5.24 33.00 -8.87
CA VAL A 260 3.95 32.43 -8.48
C VAL A 260 2.92 32.50 -9.62
N GLY A 261 2.99 33.51 -10.47
CA GLY A 261 2.10 33.70 -11.63
C GLY A 261 2.18 32.59 -12.68
N ASN A 262 3.27 31.82 -12.70
CA ASN A 262 3.44 30.67 -13.60
C ASN A 262 2.67 29.41 -13.13
N TRP A 263 2.01 29.46 -11.99
CA TRP A 263 1.35 28.34 -11.37
C TRP A 263 -0.16 28.52 -11.29
N LEU A 264 -0.91 27.47 -11.58
CA LEU A 264 -2.31 27.31 -11.19
C LEU A 264 -2.32 26.57 -9.86
N VAL A 265 -2.83 27.25 -8.82
CA VAL A 265 -2.83 26.75 -7.46
C VAL A 265 -4.23 26.30 -7.09
N GLU A 266 -4.35 25.11 -6.56
CA GLU A 266 -5.61 24.51 -6.10
C GLU A 266 -5.46 23.96 -4.70
N TRP A 267 -6.55 23.82 -3.96
CA TRP A 267 -6.53 23.12 -2.69
C TRP A 267 -6.23 21.63 -2.91
N LYS A 268 -5.39 21.07 -2.07
CA LYS A 268 -5.12 19.64 -2.05
C LYS A 268 -6.16 18.95 -1.17
N TYR A 269 -7.18 18.43 -1.80
CA TYR A 269 -8.25 17.69 -1.12
C TYR A 269 -7.75 16.36 -0.55
N ASP A 270 -8.40 15.92 0.54
CA ASP A 270 -8.20 14.60 1.14
C ASP A 270 -9.39 13.69 0.75
N GLY A 271 -9.27 13.04 -0.39
CA GLY A 271 -10.29 12.18 -0.96
C GLY A 271 -9.71 10.95 -1.66
N ILE A 272 -10.39 10.49 -2.70
CA ILE A 272 -9.88 9.47 -3.61
C ILE A 272 -9.66 10.12 -4.96
N ARG A 273 -8.40 10.30 -5.32
CA ARG A 273 -8.08 10.69 -6.68
C ARG A 273 -8.51 9.63 -7.65
N ALA A 274 -9.28 10.05 -8.65
CA ALA A 274 -9.81 9.15 -9.66
C ALA A 274 -9.83 9.80 -11.04
N GLN A 275 -9.75 8.95 -12.08
CA GLN A 275 -10.10 9.32 -13.43
C GLN A 275 -11.51 8.82 -13.74
N LEU A 276 -12.33 9.72 -14.25
CA LEU A 276 -13.66 9.45 -14.76
C LEU A 276 -13.57 9.39 -16.28
N VAL A 277 -13.90 8.24 -16.85
CA VAL A 277 -13.86 7.97 -18.30
C VAL A 277 -15.28 7.84 -18.81
N ARG A 278 -15.67 8.71 -19.75
CA ARG A 278 -16.95 8.68 -20.48
C ARG A 278 -16.66 8.41 -21.94
N ARG A 279 -16.83 7.15 -22.40
CA ARG A 279 -16.64 6.75 -23.81
C ARG A 279 -17.73 5.78 -24.24
N GLY A 280 -18.14 5.84 -25.49
CA GLY A 280 -19.25 5.05 -25.98
C GLY A 280 -20.50 5.20 -25.08
N ALA A 281 -21.16 4.11 -24.77
CA ALA A 281 -22.32 4.08 -23.86
C ALA A 281 -21.94 3.99 -22.38
N GLY A 282 -20.64 3.91 -22.02
CA GLY A 282 -20.18 3.60 -20.68
C GLY A 282 -19.55 4.74 -19.91
N VAL A 283 -19.55 4.57 -18.59
CA VAL A 283 -18.77 5.39 -17.65
C VAL A 283 -17.96 4.48 -16.75
N TRP A 284 -16.70 4.78 -16.58
CA TRP A 284 -15.78 4.06 -15.70
C TRP A 284 -15.08 5.03 -14.77
N ILE A 285 -14.92 4.64 -13.51
CA ILE A 285 -14.20 5.42 -12.50
C ILE A 285 -13.04 4.57 -11.99
N TRP A 286 -11.83 5.08 -12.20
CA TRP A 286 -10.58 4.42 -11.82
C TRP A 286 -9.88 5.20 -10.72
N SER A 287 -9.53 4.52 -9.62
CA SER A 287 -8.70 5.13 -8.57
C SER A 287 -7.25 5.30 -9.02
N ARG A 288 -6.49 6.14 -8.31
CA ARG A 288 -5.03 6.30 -8.51
C ARG A 288 -4.26 4.98 -8.39
N GLY A 289 -4.77 4.03 -7.62
CA GLY A 289 -4.21 2.68 -7.49
C GLY A 289 -4.58 1.76 -8.65
N GLU A 290 -5.23 2.29 -9.70
CA GLU A 290 -5.71 1.56 -10.87
C GLU A 290 -6.77 0.50 -10.53
N GLU A 291 -7.56 0.75 -9.48
CA GLU A 291 -8.72 -0.05 -9.14
C GLU A 291 -9.97 0.53 -9.81
N LEU A 292 -10.75 -0.33 -10.47
CA LEU A 292 -12.06 0.05 -11.01
C LEU A 292 -13.07 0.12 -9.86
N ILE A 293 -13.55 1.33 -9.59
CA ILE A 293 -14.42 1.62 -8.43
C ILE A 293 -15.80 2.12 -8.83
N THR A 294 -16.17 1.98 -10.09
CA THR A 294 -17.42 2.46 -10.70
C THR A 294 -18.66 2.10 -9.89
N GLU A 295 -18.80 0.83 -9.47
CA GLU A 295 -19.98 0.34 -8.75
C GLU A 295 -20.17 0.97 -7.36
N ARG A 296 -19.10 1.57 -6.82
CA ARG A 296 -19.14 2.21 -5.50
C ARG A 296 -19.70 3.64 -5.53
N PHE A 297 -19.83 4.23 -6.74
CA PHE A 297 -20.22 5.62 -6.93
C PHE A 297 -21.32 5.80 -8.00
N PRO A 298 -22.48 5.12 -7.87
CA PRO A 298 -23.53 5.12 -8.90
C PRO A 298 -24.10 6.52 -9.19
N GLU A 299 -24.14 7.43 -8.21
CA GLU A 299 -24.56 8.81 -8.40
C GLU A 299 -23.58 9.62 -9.26
N VAL A 300 -22.27 9.37 -9.12
CA VAL A 300 -21.24 9.99 -9.97
C VAL A 300 -21.34 9.45 -11.39
N VAL A 301 -21.58 8.15 -11.54
CA VAL A 301 -21.83 7.52 -12.84
C VAL A 301 -23.03 8.14 -13.53
N GLN A 302 -24.15 8.28 -12.81
CA GLN A 302 -25.38 8.88 -13.34
C GLN A 302 -25.14 10.32 -13.80
N ALA A 303 -24.45 11.13 -13.00
CA ALA A 303 -24.10 12.50 -13.35
C ALA A 303 -23.19 12.55 -14.60
N ALA A 304 -22.19 11.65 -14.68
CA ALA A 304 -21.25 11.57 -15.78
C ALA A 304 -21.86 11.20 -17.13
N MET A 305 -23.05 10.58 -17.14
CA MET A 305 -23.80 10.33 -18.39
C MET A 305 -24.20 11.62 -19.10
N GLY A 306 -24.27 12.75 -18.39
CA GLY A 306 -24.51 14.08 -18.96
C GLY A 306 -23.28 14.71 -19.63
N LEU A 307 -22.08 14.15 -19.47
CA LEU A 307 -20.89 14.63 -20.16
C LEU A 307 -20.91 14.21 -21.63
N PRO A 308 -20.28 15.00 -22.53
CA PRO A 308 -20.05 14.57 -23.92
C PRO A 308 -19.26 13.25 -23.98
N GLU A 309 -19.57 12.45 -24.99
CA GLU A 309 -18.77 11.24 -25.28
C GLU A 309 -17.32 11.60 -25.58
N GLY A 310 -16.39 10.70 -25.23
CA GLY A 310 -14.97 10.95 -25.39
C GLY A 310 -14.43 11.96 -24.38
N THR A 311 -14.99 12.00 -23.16
CA THR A 311 -14.50 12.84 -22.07
C THR A 311 -13.76 12.00 -21.02
N VAL A 312 -12.55 12.41 -20.68
CA VAL A 312 -11.81 11.86 -19.55
C VAL A 312 -11.37 12.99 -18.61
N LEU A 313 -11.83 12.91 -17.36
CA LEU A 313 -11.52 13.85 -16.30
C LEU A 313 -10.58 13.24 -15.27
N ASP A 314 -9.66 14.03 -14.74
CA ASP A 314 -8.91 13.71 -13.51
C ASP A 314 -9.49 14.58 -12.37
N GLY A 315 -9.77 13.97 -11.24
CA GLY A 315 -10.44 14.66 -10.13
C GLY A 315 -10.32 13.91 -8.81
N GLU A 316 -11.02 14.44 -7.81
CA GLU A 316 -11.07 13.85 -6.48
C GLU A 316 -12.52 13.49 -6.13
N LEU A 317 -12.74 12.25 -5.70
CA LEU A 317 -14.01 11.83 -5.10
C LEU A 317 -14.04 12.27 -3.64
N LEU A 318 -15.04 13.05 -3.29
CA LEU A 318 -15.20 13.66 -1.97
C LEU A 318 -16.62 13.43 -1.46
N VAL A 319 -16.78 13.14 -0.16
CA VAL A 319 -18.08 13.32 0.48
C VAL A 319 -18.30 14.81 0.66
N MET A 320 -19.38 15.34 0.09
CA MET A 320 -19.71 16.76 0.16
C MET A 320 -20.96 16.98 1.02
N ARG A 321 -20.91 17.95 1.94
CA ARG A 321 -22.05 18.41 2.73
C ARG A 321 -22.09 19.92 2.74
N ASP A 322 -23.23 20.47 2.42
CA ASP A 322 -23.44 21.93 2.43
C ASP A 322 -22.36 22.71 1.66
N GLY A 323 -21.90 22.14 0.53
CA GLY A 323 -20.85 22.72 -0.30
C GLY A 323 -19.40 22.51 0.19
N HIS A 324 -19.20 21.84 1.33
CA HIS A 324 -17.88 21.60 1.91
C HIS A 324 -17.48 20.12 1.91
N PRO A 325 -16.18 19.80 1.72
CA PRO A 325 -15.69 18.44 1.81
C PRO A 325 -15.76 17.94 3.26
N ALA A 326 -16.36 16.77 3.45
CA ALA A 326 -16.38 16.08 4.74
C ALA A 326 -15.07 15.29 4.97
N PRO A 327 -14.72 14.94 6.22
CA PRO A 327 -13.54 14.17 6.53
C PRO A 327 -13.46 12.84 5.76
N PHE A 328 -12.27 12.47 5.29
CA PHE A 328 -12.01 11.25 4.51
C PHE A 328 -12.55 9.96 5.16
N ALA A 329 -12.60 9.91 6.50
CA ALA A 329 -13.16 8.77 7.24
C ALA A 329 -14.59 8.42 6.81
N GLN A 330 -15.40 9.41 6.41
CA GLN A 330 -16.76 9.17 5.89
C GLN A 330 -16.71 8.49 4.52
N LEU A 331 -15.83 8.91 3.64
CA LEU A 331 -15.61 8.28 2.33
C LEU A 331 -15.08 6.85 2.49
N GLN A 332 -14.20 6.62 3.45
CA GLN A 332 -13.63 5.31 3.74
C GLN A 332 -14.69 4.27 4.13
N THR A 333 -15.75 4.67 4.85
CA THR A 333 -16.85 3.76 5.19
C THR A 333 -17.57 3.23 3.94
N ARG A 334 -17.56 3.98 2.85
CA ARG A 334 -18.18 3.63 1.59
C ARG A 334 -17.31 2.71 0.73
N ILE A 335 -16.01 2.97 0.66
CA ILE A 335 -15.06 2.21 -0.17
C ILE A 335 -15.00 0.75 0.23
N THR A 336 -15.10 0.47 1.53
CA THR A 336 -15.01 -0.89 2.08
C THR A 336 -16.25 -1.74 1.80
N ARG A 337 -17.34 -1.15 1.30
CA ARG A 337 -18.60 -1.87 1.03
C ARG A 337 -18.62 -2.45 -0.38
N LYS A 338 -19.03 -3.72 -0.50
CA LYS A 338 -19.26 -4.37 -1.80
C LYS A 338 -20.51 -3.83 -2.49
N VAL A 339 -21.53 -3.47 -1.71
CA VAL A 339 -22.81 -2.94 -2.21
C VAL A 339 -23.10 -1.63 -1.48
N VAL A 340 -23.44 -0.60 -2.26
CA VAL A 340 -23.76 0.74 -1.75
C VAL A 340 -25.27 0.92 -1.73
N SER A 341 -25.87 0.82 -0.54
CA SER A 341 -27.31 1.01 -0.35
C SER A 341 -27.73 2.48 -0.52
N LYS A 342 -29.04 2.72 -0.80
CA LYS A 342 -29.62 4.07 -0.86
C LYS A 342 -29.36 4.87 0.41
N ALA A 343 -29.58 4.27 1.59
CA ALA A 343 -29.33 4.91 2.88
C ALA A 343 -27.85 5.28 3.10
N LEU A 344 -26.90 4.50 2.57
CA LEU A 344 -25.48 4.84 2.64
C LEU A 344 -25.14 6.04 1.72
N ARG A 345 -25.71 6.08 0.52
CA ARG A 345 -25.53 7.22 -0.40
C ARG A 345 -26.03 8.54 0.20
N GLU A 346 -27.21 8.50 0.84
CA GLU A 346 -27.78 9.68 1.50
C GLU A 346 -26.94 10.16 2.70
N ARG A 347 -26.36 9.22 3.46
CA ARG A 347 -25.47 9.57 4.58
C ARG A 347 -24.08 10.03 4.14
N THR A 348 -23.61 9.60 2.98
CA THR A 348 -22.30 9.92 2.44
C THR A 348 -22.43 10.34 0.97
N PRO A 349 -23.06 11.50 0.70
CA PRO A 349 -23.22 11.99 -0.66
C PRO A 349 -21.84 12.31 -1.25
N VAL A 350 -21.52 11.72 -2.42
CA VAL A 350 -20.21 11.88 -3.06
C VAL A 350 -20.34 12.73 -4.32
N ALA A 351 -19.44 13.70 -4.44
CA ALA A 351 -19.20 14.46 -5.65
C ALA A 351 -17.81 14.14 -6.23
N PHE A 352 -17.68 14.33 -7.54
CA PHE A 352 -16.40 14.29 -8.24
C PHE A 352 -15.92 15.71 -8.48
N MET A 353 -14.91 16.17 -7.72
CA MET A 353 -14.28 17.47 -7.88
C MET A 353 -13.27 17.42 -9.01
N ALA A 354 -13.60 17.96 -10.18
CA ALA A 354 -12.72 17.91 -11.34
C ALA A 354 -11.63 18.98 -11.28
N TYR A 355 -10.42 18.63 -11.71
CA TYR A 355 -9.28 19.56 -11.76
C TYR A 355 -8.40 19.43 -13.01
N ASP A 356 -8.60 18.42 -13.86
CA ASP A 356 -7.93 18.33 -15.16
C ASP A 356 -8.80 17.62 -16.21
N LEU A 357 -8.58 17.96 -17.48
CA LEU A 357 -9.25 17.39 -18.64
C LEU A 357 -8.22 16.68 -19.51
N LEU A 358 -8.32 15.36 -19.60
CA LEU A 358 -7.35 14.52 -20.30
C LEU A 358 -7.79 14.15 -21.72
N GLU A 359 -9.10 14.11 -21.96
CA GLU A 359 -9.68 13.83 -23.27
C GLU A 359 -10.95 14.65 -23.46
N ARG A 360 -11.14 15.23 -24.65
CA ARG A 360 -12.33 16.00 -25.02
C ARG A 360 -12.80 15.54 -26.41
N ALA A 361 -14.04 15.08 -26.48
CA ALA A 361 -14.63 14.57 -27.72
C ALA A 361 -13.72 13.55 -28.45
N GLY A 362 -13.10 12.64 -27.70
CA GLY A 362 -12.18 11.61 -28.20
C GLY A 362 -10.76 12.10 -28.51
N SER A 363 -10.49 13.40 -28.39
CA SER A 363 -9.15 13.95 -28.63
C SER A 363 -8.32 13.98 -27.35
N ASP A 364 -7.12 13.39 -27.37
CA ASP A 364 -6.16 13.39 -26.26
C ASP A 364 -5.63 14.81 -26.01
N MET A 365 -5.86 15.32 -24.80
CA MET A 365 -5.46 16.67 -24.37
C MET A 365 -4.15 16.68 -23.58
N ARG A 366 -3.60 15.53 -23.21
CA ARG A 366 -2.51 15.41 -22.25
C ARG A 366 -1.23 16.14 -22.66
N ALA A 367 -0.93 16.19 -23.96
CA ALA A 367 0.22 16.92 -24.48
C ALA A 367 0.06 18.45 -24.47
N ARG A 368 -1.16 18.95 -24.27
CA ARG A 368 -1.41 20.40 -24.23
C ARG A 368 -0.94 21.00 -22.88
N PRO A 369 -0.56 22.28 -22.86
CA PRO A 369 -0.30 23.02 -21.61
C PRO A 369 -1.46 22.92 -20.63
N HIS A 370 -1.15 22.81 -19.33
CA HIS A 370 -2.17 22.69 -18.28
C HIS A 370 -3.19 23.83 -18.30
N GLU A 371 -2.76 25.06 -18.59
CA GLU A 371 -3.65 26.21 -18.70
C GLU A 371 -4.73 26.03 -19.78
N GLN A 372 -4.35 25.47 -20.93
CA GLN A 372 -5.33 25.20 -22.01
C GLN A 372 -6.30 24.08 -21.61
N ARG A 373 -5.80 23.03 -20.94
CA ARG A 373 -6.66 21.95 -20.43
C ARG A 373 -7.64 22.49 -19.37
N ARG A 374 -7.15 23.38 -18.51
CA ARG A 374 -7.98 24.04 -17.48
C ARG A 374 -9.08 24.91 -18.09
N GLN A 375 -8.75 25.75 -19.06
CA GLN A 375 -9.74 26.56 -19.79
C GLN A 375 -10.79 25.69 -20.47
N ALA A 376 -10.36 24.59 -21.10
CA ALA A 376 -11.28 23.65 -21.73
C ALA A 376 -12.17 22.92 -20.70
N LEU A 377 -11.64 22.62 -19.51
CA LEU A 377 -12.39 22.03 -18.39
C LEU A 377 -13.43 23.01 -17.84
N GLU A 378 -13.06 24.28 -17.64
CA GLU A 378 -13.97 25.34 -17.19
C GLU A 378 -15.15 25.51 -18.16
N ALA A 379 -14.85 25.55 -19.46
CA ALA A 379 -15.89 25.63 -20.48
C ALA A 379 -16.79 24.37 -20.53
N LEU A 380 -16.22 23.18 -20.29
CA LEU A 380 -16.97 21.92 -20.27
C LEU A 380 -17.92 21.83 -19.07
N LEU A 381 -17.50 22.35 -17.93
CA LEU A 381 -18.22 22.23 -16.65
C LEU A 381 -18.97 23.50 -16.24
N ALA A 382 -19.03 24.53 -17.09
CA ALA A 382 -19.77 25.77 -16.78
C ALA A 382 -21.23 25.50 -16.35
N ASP A 383 -21.90 24.60 -17.09
CA ASP A 383 -23.24 24.10 -16.78
C ASP A 383 -23.20 22.54 -16.57
N GLY A 384 -22.05 22.04 -16.21
CA GLY A 384 -21.78 20.60 -16.12
C GLY A 384 -22.20 19.98 -14.79
N PRO A 385 -22.20 18.64 -14.71
CA PRO A 385 -22.68 17.91 -13.55
C PRO A 385 -21.69 17.86 -12.37
N PHE A 386 -20.47 18.35 -12.53
CA PHE A 386 -19.42 18.23 -11.53
C PHE A 386 -18.86 19.58 -11.09
N PRO A 387 -18.59 19.76 -9.79
CA PRO A 387 -17.89 20.93 -9.31
C PRO A 387 -16.45 20.96 -9.85
N LEU A 388 -15.99 22.17 -10.15
CA LEU A 388 -14.63 22.43 -10.56
C LEU A 388 -13.80 22.83 -9.33
N SER A 389 -12.59 22.28 -9.20
CA SER A 389 -11.65 22.69 -8.15
C SER A 389 -11.33 24.18 -8.27
N PRO A 390 -11.63 25.01 -7.25
CA PRO A 390 -11.41 26.43 -7.33
C PRO A 390 -9.92 26.78 -7.32
N LEU A 391 -9.53 27.79 -8.12
CA LEU A 391 -8.18 28.31 -8.12
C LEU A 391 -7.96 29.24 -6.93
N VAL A 392 -6.85 29.07 -6.23
CA VAL A 392 -6.36 29.97 -5.20
C VAL A 392 -5.43 30.99 -5.85
N ARG A 393 -5.78 32.26 -5.74
CA ARG A 393 -4.97 33.36 -6.28
C ARG A 393 -4.20 34.04 -5.16
N ALA A 394 -2.95 34.36 -5.43
CA ALA A 394 -2.08 35.14 -4.56
C ALA A 394 -1.13 35.99 -5.42
N GLU A 395 -0.70 37.11 -4.90
CA GLU A 395 0.21 38.03 -5.60
C GLU A 395 1.65 37.51 -5.57
N ASP A 396 2.03 36.83 -4.50
CA ASP A 396 3.37 36.30 -4.26
C ASP A 396 3.35 35.01 -3.41
N TRP A 397 4.51 34.41 -3.23
CA TRP A 397 4.68 33.20 -2.41
C TRP A 397 4.37 33.41 -0.91
N PRO A 398 4.78 34.54 -0.28
CA PRO A 398 4.38 34.85 1.09
C PRO A 398 2.86 34.90 1.30
N ALA A 399 2.11 35.58 0.40
CA ALA A 399 0.66 35.62 0.46
C ALA A 399 0.03 34.23 0.28
N LEU A 400 0.59 33.42 -0.62
CA LEU A 400 0.14 32.04 -0.81
C LEU A 400 0.43 31.17 0.43
N ARG A 401 1.57 31.37 1.10
CA ARG A 401 1.92 30.69 2.36
C ARG A 401 0.91 31.04 3.46
N ALA A 402 0.55 32.30 3.61
CA ALA A 402 -0.45 32.73 4.59
C ALA A 402 -1.81 32.03 4.34
N ARG A 403 -2.22 31.90 3.07
CA ARG A 403 -3.43 31.16 2.72
C ARG A 403 -3.32 29.66 3.00
N ARG A 404 -2.13 29.06 2.90
CA ARG A 404 -1.94 27.63 3.21
C ARG A 404 -2.32 27.30 4.67
N GLU A 405 -2.16 28.24 5.59
CA GLU A 405 -2.54 28.04 6.99
C GLU A 405 -4.05 27.79 7.17
N GLU A 406 -4.88 28.23 6.23
CA GLU A 406 -6.33 27.95 6.22
C GLU A 406 -6.65 26.47 5.93
N SER A 407 -5.66 25.67 5.49
CA SER A 407 -5.89 24.30 5.00
C SER A 407 -6.60 23.42 6.02
N ARG A 408 -6.16 23.47 7.29
CA ARG A 408 -6.78 22.64 8.36
C ARG A 408 -8.22 23.04 8.61
N ALA A 409 -8.51 24.33 8.63
CA ALA A 409 -9.87 24.88 8.79
C ALA A 409 -10.80 24.47 7.64
N ARG A 410 -10.23 24.31 6.44
CA ARG A 410 -10.95 23.88 5.24
C ARG A 410 -11.03 22.36 5.06
N GLY A 411 -10.42 21.56 5.94
CA GLY A 411 -10.35 20.10 5.81
C GLY A 411 -9.56 19.63 4.59
N VAL A 412 -8.51 20.37 4.19
CA VAL A 412 -7.63 20.05 3.06
C VAL A 412 -6.18 19.89 3.51
N GLU A 413 -5.33 19.28 2.69
CA GLU A 413 -3.95 18.92 3.04
C GLU A 413 -2.88 19.97 2.63
N GLY A 414 -3.29 21.13 2.13
CA GLY A 414 -2.39 22.13 1.57
C GLY A 414 -2.74 22.47 0.13
N PHE A 415 -1.73 22.68 -0.71
CA PHE A 415 -1.90 23.06 -2.10
C PHE A 415 -1.39 22.01 -3.10
N MET A 416 -2.01 22.01 -4.27
CA MET A 416 -1.46 21.48 -5.51
C MET A 416 -1.05 22.66 -6.38
N LEU A 417 0.22 22.68 -6.77
CA LEU A 417 0.81 23.67 -7.67
C LEU A 417 0.99 22.99 -9.02
N LYS A 418 0.36 23.52 -10.05
CA LYS A 418 0.40 22.97 -11.40
C LYS A 418 0.93 24.04 -12.35
N HIS A 419 2.11 23.82 -12.92
CA HIS A 419 2.71 24.81 -13.82
C HIS A 419 1.84 24.98 -15.06
N ARG A 420 1.61 26.24 -15.47
CA ARG A 420 0.69 26.57 -16.58
C ARG A 420 1.04 25.88 -17.90
N SER A 421 2.33 25.76 -18.20
CA SER A 421 2.82 25.12 -19.42
C SER A 421 2.95 23.60 -19.32
N ALA A 422 2.71 22.99 -18.15
CA ALA A 422 2.95 21.55 -17.97
C ALA A 422 2.01 20.69 -18.79
N ALA A 423 2.58 19.74 -19.55
CA ALA A 423 1.83 18.61 -20.09
C ALA A 423 1.42 17.66 -18.95
N TYR A 424 0.42 16.82 -19.18
CA TYR A 424 0.04 15.74 -18.26
C TYR A 424 1.00 14.56 -18.45
N GLY A 425 1.87 14.35 -17.48
CA GLY A 425 2.92 13.33 -17.52
C GLY A 425 2.44 11.93 -17.10
N VAL A 426 3.40 11.04 -16.89
CA VAL A 426 3.20 9.68 -16.40
C VAL A 426 4.07 9.42 -15.18
N GLY A 427 3.47 8.94 -14.08
CA GLY A 427 4.19 8.64 -12.85
C GLY A 427 4.83 9.89 -12.22
N ARG A 428 5.87 9.69 -11.41
CA ARG A 428 6.65 10.76 -10.79
C ARG A 428 7.92 10.96 -11.59
N ARG A 429 7.95 11.93 -12.48
CA ARG A 429 9.16 12.31 -13.21
C ARG A 429 9.86 13.47 -12.46
N LYS A 430 11.16 13.32 -12.19
CA LYS A 430 12.04 14.47 -12.06
C LYS A 430 12.20 15.04 -13.46
N VAL A 431 11.90 16.32 -13.64
CA VAL A 431 12.19 17.01 -14.89
C VAL A 431 13.70 17.22 -14.91
N GLU A 432 14.42 16.39 -15.67
CA GLU A 432 15.82 16.67 -16.04
C GLU A 432 15.77 17.64 -17.22
N GLY A 433 16.33 18.86 -17.03
CA GLY A 433 16.39 19.89 -18.06
C GLY A 433 15.57 21.15 -17.72
N GLU A 434 15.79 22.21 -18.44
CA GLU A 434 15.29 23.57 -18.27
C GLU A 434 13.90 23.71 -17.63
N GLY A 435 13.88 24.09 -16.34
CA GLY A 435 12.70 24.60 -15.65
C GLY A 435 11.93 23.60 -14.81
N VAL A 436 11.33 24.11 -13.77
CA VAL A 436 10.55 23.41 -12.74
C VAL A 436 9.13 23.09 -13.25
N VAL A 437 9.01 22.67 -14.51
CA VAL A 437 7.72 22.43 -15.16
C VAL A 437 7.12 21.11 -14.68
N GLY A 438 5.94 21.14 -14.04
CA GLY A 438 5.29 19.92 -13.55
C GLY A 438 4.21 20.20 -12.53
N TRP A 439 3.91 19.19 -11.74
CA TRP A 439 2.98 19.27 -10.61
C TRP A 439 3.71 19.09 -9.30
N TRP A 440 3.40 19.96 -8.34
CA TRP A 440 3.96 19.94 -7.00
C TRP A 440 2.85 19.94 -5.96
N LYS A 441 3.08 19.25 -4.85
CA LYS A 441 2.22 19.28 -3.67
C LYS A 441 2.94 20.00 -2.55
N TRP A 442 2.31 21.03 -2.03
CA TRP A 442 2.79 21.80 -0.90
C TRP A 442 1.85 21.57 0.28
N LYS A 443 2.16 20.55 1.06
CA LYS A 443 1.35 20.14 2.19
C LYS A 443 1.60 21.02 3.41
N VAL A 444 0.57 21.13 4.28
CA VAL A 444 0.77 21.64 5.64
C VAL A 444 1.67 20.69 6.43
N GLU A 445 2.39 21.23 7.40
CA GLU A 445 3.21 20.41 8.29
C GLU A 445 2.37 19.37 9.02
N PRO A 446 2.92 18.17 9.29
CA PRO A 446 2.23 17.18 10.11
C PRO A 446 1.98 17.72 11.52
N MET A 447 0.96 17.22 12.18
CA MET A 447 0.83 17.37 13.63
C MET A 447 1.96 16.57 14.27
N THR A 448 2.57 17.10 15.31
CA THR A 448 3.67 16.43 16.02
C THR A 448 3.32 16.16 17.47
N ILE A 449 3.94 15.11 18.02
CA ILE A 449 3.85 14.74 19.43
C ILE A 449 5.13 14.02 19.85
N ASP A 450 5.63 14.32 21.04
CA ASP A 450 6.78 13.63 21.61
C ASP A 450 6.31 12.41 22.44
N ALA A 451 6.61 11.22 21.92
CA ALA A 451 6.08 9.96 22.43
C ALA A 451 7.18 9.00 22.86
N VAL A 452 6.88 8.18 23.83
CA VAL A 452 7.79 7.21 24.44
C VAL A 452 7.67 5.86 23.75
N LEU A 453 8.79 5.25 23.38
CA LEU A 453 8.85 3.89 22.85
C LEU A 453 8.57 2.86 23.97
N ILE A 454 7.57 1.98 23.78
CA ILE A 454 7.18 0.96 24.77
C ILE A 454 7.23 -0.47 24.23
N TYR A 455 6.99 -0.67 22.93
CA TYR A 455 7.11 -1.97 22.29
C TYR A 455 7.85 -1.85 20.96
N ALA A 456 8.59 -2.89 20.62
CA ALA A 456 9.25 -3.04 19.33
C ALA A 456 8.94 -4.42 18.75
N GLN A 457 8.72 -4.48 17.44
CA GLN A 457 8.47 -5.71 16.73
C GLN A 457 9.55 -5.89 15.66
N ALA A 458 10.04 -7.12 15.51
CA ALA A 458 11.02 -7.47 14.49
C ALA A 458 10.46 -7.19 13.07
N GLY A 459 11.32 -6.71 12.19
CA GLY A 459 11.02 -6.52 10.79
C GLY A 459 10.87 -7.85 10.04
N HIS A 460 10.63 -7.75 8.73
CA HIS A 460 10.47 -8.89 7.84
C HIS A 460 11.52 -8.88 6.73
N GLY A 461 11.87 -10.04 6.21
CA GLY A 461 12.85 -10.19 5.13
C GLY A 461 14.24 -9.72 5.55
N ARG A 462 14.91 -8.89 4.76
CA ARG A 462 16.26 -8.37 5.04
C ARG A 462 16.40 -7.65 6.38
N ARG A 463 15.30 -7.15 6.96
CA ARG A 463 15.26 -6.49 8.27
C ARG A 463 14.74 -7.38 9.39
N ALA A 464 14.64 -8.70 9.18
CA ALA A 464 14.19 -9.66 10.20
C ALA A 464 15.06 -9.64 11.47
N ASN A 465 16.34 -9.28 11.34
CA ASN A 465 17.28 -9.15 12.44
C ASN A 465 17.23 -7.80 13.17
N LEU A 466 16.41 -6.84 12.70
CA LEU A 466 16.25 -5.51 13.29
C LEU A 466 14.82 -5.32 13.74
N TYR A 467 14.62 -4.56 14.81
CA TYR A 467 13.30 -4.08 15.17
C TYR A 467 12.97 -2.86 14.31
N THR A 468 11.85 -2.91 13.60
CA THR A 468 11.45 -1.86 12.64
C THR A 468 10.07 -1.29 12.87
N ASP A 469 9.22 -2.03 13.59
CA ASP A 469 7.87 -1.59 13.93
C ASP A 469 7.83 -1.23 15.42
N TYR A 470 7.53 0.02 15.72
CA TYR A 470 7.55 0.54 17.08
C TYR A 470 6.16 0.97 17.53
N THR A 471 5.82 0.65 18.79
CA THR A 471 4.62 1.15 19.45
C THR A 471 5.00 2.25 20.43
N PHE A 472 4.29 3.36 20.33
CA PHE A 472 4.53 4.57 21.09
C PHE A 472 3.38 4.88 22.04
N ALA A 473 3.72 5.47 23.17
CA ALA A 473 2.81 5.87 24.21
C ALA A 473 3.06 7.33 24.62
N VAL A 474 2.04 7.95 25.20
CA VAL A 474 2.13 9.23 25.90
C VAL A 474 1.79 9.02 27.37
N TRP A 475 2.18 9.95 28.23
CA TRP A 475 1.80 9.91 29.65
C TRP A 475 0.29 10.11 29.82
N SER A 476 -0.30 9.39 30.77
CA SER A 476 -1.74 9.53 31.09
C SER A 476 -2.09 10.95 31.56
N ARG A 477 -1.15 11.62 32.21
CA ARG A 477 -1.15 13.02 32.63
C ARG A 477 0.29 13.53 32.73
N THR A 478 0.48 14.81 32.98
CA THR A 478 1.81 15.36 33.24
C THR A 478 2.44 14.70 34.48
N PRO A 479 3.65 14.12 34.37
CA PRO A 479 4.42 13.67 35.53
C PRO A 479 4.68 14.82 36.50
N ARG A 480 4.65 14.55 37.77
CA ARG A 480 4.96 15.57 38.81
C ARG A 480 6.44 15.91 38.82
N ASP A 481 7.25 14.88 38.71
CA ASP A 481 8.70 14.97 38.72
C ASP A 481 9.34 13.71 38.10
N GLN A 482 10.65 13.69 38.07
CA GLN A 482 11.42 12.57 37.54
C GLN A 482 11.31 11.31 38.45
N ALA A 483 11.10 11.47 39.74
CA ALA A 483 10.98 10.37 40.70
C ALA A 483 9.70 9.56 40.44
N GLU A 484 8.59 10.25 40.15
CA GLU A 484 7.34 9.58 39.77
C GLU A 484 7.50 8.75 38.49
N VAL A 485 8.21 9.27 37.47
CA VAL A 485 8.54 8.51 36.24
C VAL A 485 9.38 7.29 36.59
N GLN A 486 10.40 7.45 37.43
CA GLN A 486 11.27 6.35 37.82
C GLN A 486 10.49 5.22 38.52
N THR A 487 9.53 5.56 39.34
CA THR A 487 8.62 4.57 39.97
C THR A 487 7.83 3.78 38.94
N VAL A 488 7.35 4.42 37.87
CA VAL A 488 6.64 3.74 36.78
C VAL A 488 7.59 2.81 36.00
N LEU A 489 8.81 3.26 35.73
CA LEU A 489 9.81 2.45 35.00
C LEU A 489 10.20 1.20 35.81
N GLU A 490 10.39 1.33 37.11
CA GLU A 490 10.67 0.20 38.01
C GLU A 490 9.51 -0.79 38.07
N ALA A 491 8.27 -0.30 38.10
CA ALA A 491 7.09 -1.17 38.02
C ALA A 491 7.02 -1.94 36.69
N ILE A 492 7.32 -1.29 35.55
CA ILE A 492 7.41 -1.94 34.23
C ILE A 492 8.51 -3.01 34.23
N GLU A 493 9.68 -2.72 34.79
CA GLU A 493 10.80 -3.65 34.90
C GLU A 493 10.44 -4.89 35.74
N ARG A 494 9.69 -4.67 36.85
CA ARG A 494 9.16 -5.75 37.68
C ARG A 494 7.92 -6.44 37.11
N ARG A 495 7.42 -6.00 35.96
CA ARG A 495 6.19 -6.50 35.30
C ARG A 495 4.93 -6.32 36.13
N GLU A 496 4.89 -5.28 36.92
CA GLU A 496 3.73 -4.93 37.75
C GLU A 496 2.68 -4.20 36.89
N PRO A 497 1.38 -4.45 37.09
CA PRO A 497 0.34 -3.71 36.43
C PRO A 497 0.40 -2.22 36.83
N PRO A 498 0.02 -1.29 35.90
CA PRO A 498 -0.03 0.13 36.24
C PRO A 498 -1.01 0.36 37.40
N ALA A 499 -0.62 1.25 38.33
CA ALA A 499 -1.48 1.63 39.46
C ALA A 499 -2.77 2.29 38.94
N THR A 500 -3.92 1.92 39.52
CA THR A 500 -5.25 2.33 39.05
C THR A 500 -5.43 3.85 39.01
N ASP A 501 -4.84 4.58 39.96
CA ASP A 501 -4.90 6.05 40.07
C ASP A 501 -3.53 6.73 39.88
N GLY A 502 -2.55 5.98 39.38
CA GLY A 502 -1.18 6.43 39.21
C GLY A 502 -0.92 7.09 37.85
N LEU A 503 0.36 7.41 37.64
CA LEU A 503 0.90 7.75 36.32
C LEU A 503 1.14 6.48 35.51
N TRP A 504 0.76 6.45 34.22
CA TRP A 504 1.08 5.35 33.32
C TRP A 504 1.26 5.82 31.88
N LEU A 505 1.85 4.98 31.04
CA LEU A 505 2.02 5.18 29.61
C LEU A 505 0.83 4.60 28.83
N VAL A 506 0.16 5.44 28.02
CA VAL A 506 -1.01 5.09 27.21
C VAL A 506 -0.59 4.85 25.77
N PRO A 507 -0.63 3.61 25.26
CA PRO A 507 -0.32 3.32 23.86
C PRO A 507 -1.32 4.00 22.92
N PHE A 508 -0.83 4.66 21.84
CA PHE A 508 -1.73 5.33 20.89
C PHE A 508 -1.33 5.18 19.42
N ALA A 509 -0.06 4.92 19.11
CA ALA A 509 0.43 4.86 17.74
C ALA A 509 1.41 3.72 17.50
N LYS A 510 1.44 3.22 16.25
CA LYS A 510 2.51 2.39 15.71
C LYS A 510 3.14 3.09 14.52
N ALA A 511 4.47 3.20 14.49
CA ALA A 511 5.21 3.73 13.36
C ALA A 511 6.34 2.78 12.95
N TYR A 512 6.62 2.74 11.63
CA TYR A 512 7.60 1.84 11.02
C TYR A 512 8.49 2.54 9.97
N SER A 513 8.41 3.86 9.86
CA SER A 513 9.17 4.65 8.89
C SER A 513 9.62 5.97 9.48
N GLY A 514 10.64 6.56 8.89
CA GLY A 514 11.14 7.89 9.22
C GLY A 514 12.56 7.92 9.77
N LEU A 515 13.14 6.78 10.16
CA LEU A 515 14.53 6.69 10.61
C LEU A 515 15.45 6.25 9.47
N THR A 516 16.69 6.67 9.54
CA THR A 516 17.80 6.14 8.73
C THR A 516 18.20 4.73 9.19
N ASP A 517 18.93 3.97 8.37
CA ASP A 517 19.41 2.64 8.73
C ASP A 517 20.39 2.68 9.93
N GLU A 518 21.13 3.77 10.08
CA GLU A 518 22.03 4.01 11.23
C GLU A 518 21.23 4.23 12.52
N GLU A 519 20.19 5.03 12.47
CA GLU A 519 19.28 5.27 13.60
C GLU A 519 18.54 3.99 13.99
N PHE A 520 18.04 3.21 13.02
CA PHE A 520 17.47 1.89 13.30
C PHE A 520 18.44 0.98 14.05
N THR A 521 19.70 0.96 13.64
CA THR A 521 20.74 0.16 14.29
C THR A 521 21.03 0.64 15.71
N ALA A 522 21.04 1.95 15.93
CA ALA A 522 21.24 2.52 17.27
C ALA A 522 20.06 2.19 18.21
N VAL A 523 18.85 2.33 17.72
CA VAL A 523 17.61 2.01 18.48
C VAL A 523 17.52 0.51 18.76
N ASP A 524 17.88 -0.37 17.81
CA ASP A 524 17.92 -1.83 17.97
C ASP A 524 18.81 -2.26 19.15
N ARG A 525 19.99 -1.63 19.31
CA ARG A 525 20.89 -1.90 20.45
C ARG A 525 20.24 -1.54 21.79
N VAL A 526 19.49 -0.42 21.85
CA VAL A 526 18.78 -0.03 23.07
C VAL A 526 17.66 -1.03 23.37
N ILE A 527 16.84 -1.38 22.37
CA ILE A 527 15.74 -2.35 22.51
C ILE A 527 16.26 -3.68 23.06
N ARG A 528 17.34 -4.23 22.51
CA ARG A 528 17.93 -5.50 22.97
C ARG A 528 18.37 -5.44 24.44
N ARG A 529 18.91 -4.31 24.87
CA ARG A 529 19.38 -4.11 26.24
C ARG A 529 18.24 -3.89 27.23
N THR A 530 17.16 -3.26 26.80
CA THR A 530 16.04 -2.84 27.68
C THR A 530 14.81 -3.76 27.56
N THR A 531 14.91 -4.87 26.85
CA THR A 531 13.82 -5.85 26.72
C THR A 531 13.47 -6.48 28.05
N VAL A 532 12.21 -6.37 28.47
CA VAL A 532 11.64 -6.96 29.69
C VAL A 532 10.95 -8.28 29.37
N GLU A 533 10.12 -8.30 28.32
CA GLU A 533 9.33 -9.47 27.94
C GLU A 533 9.30 -9.68 26.41
N LYS A 534 9.07 -10.93 26.05
CA LYS A 534 8.97 -11.37 24.65
C LYS A 534 7.59 -11.96 24.39
N PHE A 535 6.83 -11.37 23.45
CA PHE A 535 5.54 -11.86 23.02
C PHE A 535 5.61 -12.19 21.53
N GLY A 536 6.06 -13.39 21.17
CA GLY A 536 6.35 -13.71 19.79
C GLY A 536 7.37 -12.73 19.19
N PRO A 537 7.06 -12.08 18.05
CA PRO A 537 7.96 -11.10 17.41
C PRO A 537 8.04 -9.76 18.16
N VAL A 538 7.19 -9.51 19.15
CA VAL A 538 7.13 -8.26 19.90
C VAL A 538 7.99 -8.31 21.15
N ARG A 539 8.67 -7.22 21.46
CA ARG A 539 9.46 -6.99 22.69
C ARG A 539 8.82 -5.85 23.48
N SER A 540 8.52 -6.08 24.73
CA SER A 540 8.28 -5.03 25.70
C SER A 540 9.62 -4.51 26.20
N VAL A 541 9.78 -3.21 26.31
CA VAL A 541 11.04 -2.59 26.74
C VAL A 541 10.83 -1.73 27.97
N VAL A 542 11.87 -1.60 28.80
CA VAL A 542 11.91 -0.50 29.78
C VAL A 542 12.01 0.79 29.00
N PRO A 543 11.02 1.70 29.09
CA PRO A 543 11.02 2.93 28.32
C PRO A 543 12.25 3.78 28.61
N SER A 544 12.95 4.19 27.55
CA SER A 544 14.17 5.01 27.67
C SER A 544 14.36 5.97 26.50
N LEU A 545 13.51 5.86 25.46
CA LEU A 545 13.62 6.66 24.24
C LEU A 545 12.36 7.46 24.00
N VAL A 546 12.53 8.76 23.71
CA VAL A 546 11.48 9.67 23.26
C VAL A 546 11.68 9.98 21.79
N PHE A 547 10.59 9.93 21.02
CA PHE A 547 10.58 10.25 19.60
C PHE A 547 9.58 11.35 19.31
N GLU A 548 9.94 12.28 18.45
CA GLU A 548 8.97 13.14 17.79
C GLU A 548 8.28 12.37 16.68
N LEU A 549 6.97 12.18 16.82
CA LEU A 549 6.12 11.55 15.82
C LEU A 549 5.34 12.59 15.04
N GLY A 550 5.33 12.45 13.72
CA GLY A 550 4.48 13.24 12.83
C GLY A 550 3.31 12.40 12.34
N PHE A 551 2.12 13.00 12.23
CA PHE A 551 0.92 12.35 11.65
C PHE A 551 0.04 13.36 10.91
N GLU A 552 -0.70 12.87 9.91
CA GLU A 552 -1.48 13.73 9.01
C GLU A 552 -2.89 14.01 9.52
N GLY A 553 -3.35 13.30 10.55
CA GLY A 553 -4.66 13.50 11.17
C GLY A 553 -4.84 12.69 12.43
N ILE A 554 -5.78 13.12 13.25
CA ILE A 554 -6.18 12.45 14.50
C ILE A 554 -7.71 12.45 14.58
N ALA A 555 -8.28 11.34 15.02
CA ALA A 555 -9.73 11.19 15.19
C ALA A 555 -10.06 10.43 16.47
N VAL A 556 -11.23 10.68 17.04
CA VAL A 556 -11.76 9.90 18.16
C VAL A 556 -11.98 8.46 17.71
N SER A 557 -11.58 7.51 18.54
CA SER A 557 -11.66 6.07 18.24
C SER A 557 -12.07 5.28 19.48
N THR A 558 -13.17 4.58 19.38
CA THR A 558 -13.62 3.64 20.43
C THR A 558 -12.86 2.31 20.43
N ARG A 559 -12.04 2.06 19.40
CA ARG A 559 -11.28 0.81 19.25
C ARG A 559 -9.93 0.84 19.95
N HIS A 560 -9.39 2.04 20.19
CA HIS A 560 -8.08 2.22 20.79
C HIS A 560 -8.22 2.57 22.28
N LYS A 561 -7.36 1.99 23.13
CA LYS A 561 -7.33 2.29 24.58
C LYS A 561 -7.08 3.77 24.88
N SER A 562 -6.36 4.47 24.01
CA SER A 562 -6.15 5.92 24.08
C SER A 562 -7.40 6.76 23.77
N GLY A 563 -8.45 6.16 23.21
CA GLY A 563 -9.62 6.90 22.73
C GLY A 563 -9.40 7.65 21.40
N VAL A 564 -8.19 7.59 20.81
CA VAL A 564 -7.84 8.27 19.56
C VAL A 564 -7.15 7.32 18.57
N ALA A 565 -7.25 7.66 17.29
CA ALA A 565 -6.53 7.02 16.19
C ALA A 565 -5.78 8.10 15.40
N VAL A 566 -4.50 7.90 15.15
CA VAL A 566 -3.67 8.78 14.34
C VAL A 566 -3.51 8.22 12.92
N ARG A 567 -3.44 9.09 11.92
CA ARG A 567 -3.34 8.72 10.51
C ARG A 567 -1.92 8.92 10.00
N PHE A 568 -1.36 7.86 9.43
CA PHE A 568 0.01 7.82 8.87
C PHE A 568 1.10 8.30 9.85
N PRO A 569 1.16 7.72 11.06
CA PRO A 569 2.21 8.07 12.00
C PRO A 569 3.57 7.66 11.45
N ARG A 570 4.55 8.55 11.60
CA ARG A 570 5.94 8.32 11.24
C ARG A 570 6.87 8.94 12.28
N MET A 571 8.02 8.39 12.47
CA MET A 571 9.07 8.96 13.28
C MET A 571 9.72 10.12 12.50
N LEU A 572 9.79 11.31 13.09
CA LEU A 572 10.47 12.45 12.51
C LEU A 572 11.92 12.49 12.96
N ARG A 573 12.15 12.25 14.26
CA ARG A 573 13.49 12.18 14.84
C ARG A 573 13.48 11.52 16.21
N LEU A 574 14.64 11.02 16.62
CA LEU A 574 14.92 10.63 18.01
C LEU A 574 15.20 11.88 18.83
N ARG A 575 14.50 12.05 19.96
CA ARG A 575 14.64 13.18 20.87
C ARG A 575 15.62 12.83 21.99
N SER A 576 16.91 12.75 21.66
CA SER A 576 17.97 12.53 22.64
C SER A 576 18.16 13.69 23.63
N ASP A 577 17.63 14.85 23.24
CA ASP A 577 17.60 16.09 24.03
C ASP A 577 16.46 16.12 25.06
N LYS A 578 15.45 15.22 24.97
CA LYS A 578 14.24 15.28 25.77
C LYS A 578 14.15 14.10 26.75
N PRO A 579 14.16 14.36 28.08
CA PRO A 579 14.01 13.32 29.08
C PRO A 579 12.57 12.76 29.10
N LEU A 580 12.40 11.53 29.61
CA LEU A 580 11.11 10.83 29.59
C LEU A 580 9.97 11.59 30.27
N HIS A 581 10.26 12.31 31.36
CA HIS A 581 9.24 13.06 32.12
C HIS A 581 8.69 14.27 31.36
N GLU A 582 9.38 14.72 30.33
CA GLU A 582 8.96 15.81 29.45
C GLU A 582 8.23 15.31 28.19
N ALA A 583 8.10 14.00 27.99
CA ALA A 583 7.30 13.47 26.89
C ALA A 583 5.82 13.89 27.05
N ASP A 584 5.13 13.99 25.93
CA ASP A 584 3.79 14.54 25.87
C ASP A 584 2.74 13.64 26.57
N THR A 585 1.55 14.20 26.77
CA THR A 585 0.49 13.61 27.58
C THR A 585 -0.77 13.34 26.76
N MET A 586 -1.70 12.56 27.36
CA MET A 586 -3.03 12.35 26.80
C MET A 586 -3.82 13.64 26.59
N ASP A 587 -3.58 14.66 27.42
CA ASP A 587 -4.28 15.94 27.27
C ASP A 587 -3.81 16.70 26.03
N ILE A 588 -2.50 16.69 25.74
CA ILE A 588 -1.94 17.22 24.48
C ILE A 588 -2.50 16.45 23.29
N LEU A 589 -2.50 15.13 23.36
CA LEU A 589 -3.02 14.28 22.29
C LEU A 589 -4.52 14.53 22.03
N ARG A 590 -5.32 14.74 23.08
CA ARG A 590 -6.74 15.11 22.97
C ARG A 590 -6.95 16.52 22.44
N ALA A 591 -6.13 17.48 22.85
CA ALA A 591 -6.17 18.84 22.34
C ALA A 591 -5.94 18.89 20.82
N LEU A 592 -5.01 18.07 20.30
CA LEU A 592 -4.80 17.92 18.87
C LEU A 592 -6.03 17.34 18.15
N SER A 593 -6.79 16.43 18.81
CA SER A 593 -8.06 15.92 18.25
C SER A 593 -9.19 16.94 18.27
N GLY A 594 -9.25 17.79 19.29
CA GLY A 594 -10.23 18.87 19.45
C GLY A 594 -10.03 20.02 18.44
N GLN A 595 -8.82 20.31 18.04
CA GLN A 595 -8.51 21.30 17.01
C GLN A 595 -9.10 20.94 15.62
N GLY A 596 -9.28 19.63 15.35
CA GLY A 596 -9.95 19.16 14.14
C GLY A 596 -11.50 19.25 14.18
N ILE A 597 -12.10 19.34 15.36
CA ILE A 597 -13.56 19.30 15.57
C ILE A 597 -14.13 20.70 15.82
N GLN A 598 -13.43 21.58 16.50
CA GLN A 598 -13.91 22.96 16.77
C GLN A 598 -14.02 23.84 15.52
N THR A 599 -13.25 23.52 14.47
CA THR A 599 -13.30 24.27 13.21
C THR A 599 -14.57 23.99 12.39
N LEU A 600 -15.28 22.89 12.66
CA LEU A 600 -16.57 22.57 12.00
C LEU A 600 -17.79 23.16 12.73
N ALA A 601 -17.66 23.54 14.01
CA ALA A 601 -18.76 24.11 14.81
C ALA A 601 -18.82 25.65 14.78
N GLN A 602 -17.76 26.31 14.32
CA GLN A 602 -17.72 27.79 14.22
C GLN A 602 -17.93 28.32 12.79
N ALA A 603 -18.11 27.44 11.82
CA ALA A 603 -18.42 27.78 10.42
C ALA A 603 -19.89 27.47 10.06
N GLY A 604 -20.77 27.31 11.08
CA GLY A 604 -22.23 27.19 10.90
C GLY A 604 -22.93 28.53 11.08
#